data_1a359a60c6fd8e76c4a9ebcdf01b1316
#
_entry.id   1a359a60c6fd8e76c4a9ebcdf01b1316
#
_cell.length_a   1.000
_cell.length_b   1.000
_cell.length_c   1.000
_cell.angle_alpha   90.00
_cell.angle_beta   90.00
_cell.angle_gamma   90.00
#
_symmetry.space_group_name_H-M   'P 1'
#
loop_
_entity.id
_entity.type
_entity.pdbx_description
1 polymer ?
#
loop_
_entity_poly.entity_id
_entity_poly.type
_entity_poly.pdbx_seq_one_letter_code
_entity_poly.pdbx_strand_id
1 'polypeptide(L)'
;MGVRIETVSIEDVMPFQIGEVKMNPRDTGAKDMGGFIDDLAAQFRANKVRPGQPWFRPILWEDGCIYQIIDGECRYLAMRKIGTKRFEAEVYDDLDAAEAARAAAQAMMDTDLKRPLTAEERGRGVQTQIELELDDETIAASARIDRKRIPRIRRGAARAGSVIDQMDADWMEAIGEAEEAGDADLVEALTKASASTWRTALSQVRAKRDAEERKAAILEALAWAGIAVADGNADMSGLRYVSSVSTADDVKRREWPEGSVAYMQWDTYGYVYAPEPEADPDEERAKAEQDAAHMQWVETYESQGKWLA
;
A
#
# COMPACT_ATOMS: atom_id res chain seq x y z
N MET A 1 35.66 4.57 25.03
CA MET A 1 34.50 3.68 25.07
C MET A 1 34.74 2.68 26.16
N GLY A 2 33.99 2.83 27.26
CA GLY A 2 34.03 1.93 28.41
C GLY A 2 33.06 0.77 28.22
N VAL A 3 33.57 -0.33 27.63
CA VAL A 3 32.82 -1.59 27.59
C VAL A 3 33.45 -2.55 28.53
N ARG A 4 32.70 -3.10 29.46
CA ARG A 4 33.16 -4.14 30.35
C ARG A 4 32.26 -5.37 30.27
N ILE A 5 32.85 -6.53 30.59
CA ILE A 5 32.07 -7.76 30.77
C ILE A 5 31.80 -7.88 32.27
N GLU A 6 30.52 -7.97 32.61
CA GLU A 6 30.11 -8.02 34.00
C GLU A 6 29.06 -9.12 34.22
N THR A 7 29.05 -9.71 35.45
CA THR A 7 28.00 -10.62 35.88
C THR A 7 26.93 -9.86 36.63
N VAL A 8 25.80 -9.60 35.96
CA VAL A 8 24.70 -8.79 36.45
C VAL A 8 23.59 -9.67 37.07
N SER A 9 22.82 -9.12 38.02
CA SER A 9 21.60 -9.73 38.51
C SER A 9 20.49 -9.55 37.47
N ILE A 10 19.70 -10.60 37.23
CA ILE A 10 18.58 -10.52 36.25
C ILE A 10 17.47 -9.56 36.74
N GLU A 11 17.41 -9.32 38.05
CA GLU A 11 16.40 -8.44 38.68
C GLU A 11 16.73 -6.96 38.47
N ASP A 12 18.02 -6.63 38.21
CA ASP A 12 18.51 -5.27 37.95
C ASP A 12 18.45 -4.88 36.48
N VAL A 13 18.00 -5.80 35.61
CA VAL A 13 17.93 -5.60 34.16
C VAL A 13 16.50 -5.44 33.70
N MET A 14 16.27 -4.46 32.80
CA MET A 14 14.97 -4.19 32.21
C MET A 14 15.06 -3.90 30.70
N PRO A 15 13.95 -4.12 29.97
CA PRO A 15 13.85 -3.69 28.57
C PRO A 15 14.11 -2.20 28.44
N PHE A 16 14.79 -1.79 27.35
CA PHE A 16 15.07 -0.38 27.12
C PHE A 16 13.78 0.37 26.74
N GLN A 17 13.50 1.42 27.47
CA GLN A 17 12.37 2.31 27.19
C GLN A 17 12.68 3.75 27.57
N ILE A 18 12.11 4.70 26.81
CA ILE A 18 12.10 6.13 27.13
C ILE A 18 10.65 6.53 27.37
N GLY A 19 10.28 6.85 28.60
CA GLY A 19 8.87 7.05 28.98
C GLY A 19 8.06 5.78 28.68
N GLU A 20 7.07 5.88 27.80
CA GLU A 20 6.23 4.73 27.37
C GLU A 20 6.73 4.05 26.09
N VAL A 21 7.74 4.62 25.41
CA VAL A 21 8.25 4.13 24.13
C VAL A 21 9.29 3.03 24.37
N LYS A 22 8.99 1.83 23.88
CA LYS A 22 9.92 0.69 23.88
C LYS A 22 10.87 0.78 22.67
N MET A 23 12.16 0.59 22.91
CA MET A 23 13.16 0.58 21.83
C MET A 23 13.10 -0.69 20.97
N ASN A 24 12.61 -1.79 21.52
CA ASN A 24 12.45 -3.03 20.76
C ASN A 24 11.19 -2.96 19.88
N PRO A 25 11.32 -2.99 18.54
CA PRO A 25 10.17 -2.95 17.64
C PRO A 25 9.35 -4.25 17.67
N ARG A 26 9.91 -5.35 18.21
CA ARG A 26 9.20 -6.64 18.32
C ARG A 26 8.16 -6.57 19.44
N ASP A 27 6.98 -7.10 19.15
CA ASP A 27 6.00 -7.35 20.20
C ASP A 27 6.37 -8.63 20.94
N THR A 28 7.17 -8.48 22.01
CA THR A 28 7.62 -9.62 22.84
C THR A 28 6.50 -10.30 23.60
N GLY A 29 5.31 -9.70 23.66
CA GLY A 29 4.08 -10.29 24.23
C GLY A 29 3.24 -11.07 23.20
N ALA A 30 3.54 -10.97 21.92
CA ALA A 30 2.81 -11.70 20.87
C ALA A 30 2.99 -13.22 21.00
N LYS A 31 1.98 -13.96 20.57
CA LYS A 31 1.94 -15.44 20.73
C LYS A 31 3.11 -16.16 20.00
N ASP A 32 3.47 -15.70 18.82
CA ASP A 32 4.60 -16.24 18.04
C ASP A 32 5.94 -15.95 18.71
N MET A 33 6.09 -14.77 19.31
CA MET A 33 7.28 -14.45 20.10
C MET A 33 7.36 -15.26 21.38
N GLY A 34 6.22 -15.59 22.00
CA GLY A 34 6.16 -16.51 23.14
C GLY A 34 6.77 -17.88 22.78
N GLY A 35 6.41 -18.43 21.64
CA GLY A 35 6.99 -19.68 21.12
C GLY A 35 8.50 -19.58 20.88
N PHE A 36 8.97 -18.51 20.25
CA PHE A 36 10.41 -18.29 20.03
C PHE A 36 11.20 -18.18 21.36
N ILE A 37 10.65 -17.47 22.35
CA ILE A 37 11.26 -17.36 23.68
C ILE A 37 11.27 -18.71 24.40
N ASP A 38 10.23 -19.55 24.22
CA ASP A 38 10.16 -20.88 24.78
C ASP A 38 11.20 -21.82 24.19
N ASP A 39 11.39 -21.78 22.88
CA ASP A 39 12.42 -22.56 22.18
C ASP A 39 13.83 -22.15 22.66
N LEU A 40 14.07 -20.85 22.81
CA LEU A 40 15.34 -20.35 23.33
C LEU A 40 15.55 -20.75 24.80
N ALA A 41 14.51 -20.70 25.61
CA ALA A 41 14.54 -21.16 27.01
C ALA A 41 14.82 -22.68 27.09
N ALA A 42 14.23 -23.47 26.19
CA ALA A 42 14.49 -24.90 26.10
C ALA A 42 15.96 -25.20 25.72
N GLN A 43 16.54 -24.42 24.79
CA GLN A 43 17.94 -24.53 24.42
C GLN A 43 18.87 -24.21 25.60
N PHE A 44 18.55 -23.18 26.38
CA PHE A 44 19.32 -22.87 27.61
C PHE A 44 19.23 -23.98 28.63
N ARG A 45 18.02 -24.54 28.90
CA ARG A 45 17.85 -25.69 29.82
C ARG A 45 18.63 -26.92 29.37
N ALA A 46 18.67 -27.19 28.05
CA ALA A 46 19.40 -28.33 27.49
C ALA A 46 20.93 -28.16 27.50
N ASN A 47 21.45 -27.05 28.05
CA ASN A 47 22.87 -26.66 28.01
C ASN A 47 23.48 -26.61 26.61
N LYS A 48 22.67 -26.57 25.59
CA LYS A 48 23.16 -26.40 24.21
C LYS A 48 23.74 -25.01 24.00
N VAL A 49 23.25 -24.06 24.76
CA VAL A 49 23.73 -22.66 24.80
C VAL A 49 23.84 -22.27 26.26
N ARG A 50 24.99 -21.83 26.71
CA ARG A 50 25.15 -21.32 28.09
C ARG A 50 24.79 -19.85 28.12
N PRO A 51 23.89 -19.41 29.03
CA PRO A 51 23.69 -17.99 29.30
C PRO A 51 25.04 -17.31 29.60
N GLY A 52 25.30 -16.18 28.95
CA GLY A 52 26.56 -15.45 29.17
C GLY A 52 27.78 -15.93 28.36
N GLN A 53 27.63 -16.88 27.42
CA GLN A 53 28.70 -17.13 26.46
C GLN A 53 28.92 -15.90 25.56
N PRO A 54 30.14 -15.62 25.06
CA PRO A 54 30.50 -14.40 24.35
C PRO A 54 29.51 -14.02 23.23
N TRP A 55 29.08 -14.97 22.42
CA TRP A 55 28.11 -14.75 21.33
C TRP A 55 26.63 -14.73 21.76
N PHE A 56 26.37 -14.87 23.08
CA PHE A 56 25.01 -14.83 23.64
C PHE A 56 24.86 -13.79 24.77
N ARG A 57 25.89 -13.01 25.05
CA ARG A 57 25.81 -11.95 26.04
C ARG A 57 24.81 -10.90 25.57
N PRO A 58 23.81 -10.53 26.39
CA PRO A 58 23.09 -9.28 26.17
C PRO A 58 24.04 -8.09 26.23
N ILE A 59 23.68 -7.06 25.51
CA ILE A 59 24.36 -5.76 25.56
C ILE A 59 23.48 -4.84 26.39
N LEU A 60 24.05 -4.27 27.42
CA LEU A 60 23.37 -3.45 28.40
C LEU A 60 23.98 -2.06 28.48
N TRP A 61 23.17 -1.09 28.82
CA TRP A 61 23.60 0.23 29.27
C TRP A 61 23.35 0.37 30.76
N GLU A 62 24.33 0.87 31.49
CA GLU A 62 24.22 1.16 32.93
C GLU A 62 23.56 2.52 33.13
N ASP A 63 22.37 2.51 33.74
CA ASP A 63 21.58 3.69 34.06
C ASP A 63 21.46 3.81 35.59
N GLY A 64 22.50 4.31 36.19
CA GLY A 64 22.59 4.46 37.66
C GLY A 64 22.62 3.11 38.36
N CYS A 65 21.50 2.69 38.94
CA CYS A 65 21.39 1.44 39.72
C CYS A 65 20.77 0.28 38.94
N ILE A 66 20.40 0.49 37.69
CA ILE A 66 19.75 -0.51 36.80
C ILE A 66 20.50 -0.64 35.51
N TYR A 67 20.19 -1.70 34.77
CA TYR A 67 20.71 -1.94 33.43
C TYR A 67 19.54 -1.96 32.44
N GLN A 68 19.66 -1.20 31.36
CA GLN A 68 18.70 -1.23 30.25
C GLN A 68 19.27 -2.01 29.06
N ILE A 69 18.45 -2.80 28.37
CA ILE A 69 18.87 -3.72 27.33
C ILE A 69 19.03 -3.00 26.01
N ILE A 70 20.27 -2.78 25.54
CA ILE A 70 20.57 -2.32 24.18
C ILE A 70 20.26 -3.43 23.17
N ASP A 71 20.72 -4.67 23.42
CA ASP A 71 20.43 -5.85 22.61
C ASP A 71 20.29 -7.11 23.45
N GLY A 72 19.44 -8.03 22.98
CA GLY A 72 19.29 -9.35 23.59
C GLY A 72 18.07 -9.52 24.49
N GLU A 73 17.01 -8.74 24.31
CA GLU A 73 15.79 -8.83 25.11
C GLU A 73 15.16 -10.24 25.08
N CYS A 74 15.09 -10.91 23.92
CA CYS A 74 14.60 -12.29 23.86
C CYS A 74 15.46 -13.25 24.69
N ARG A 75 16.78 -13.06 24.68
CA ARG A 75 17.72 -13.84 25.51
C ARG A 75 17.47 -13.60 26.99
N TYR A 76 17.29 -12.37 27.37
CA TYR A 76 16.94 -11.98 28.76
C TYR A 76 15.60 -12.60 29.17
N LEU A 77 14.55 -12.51 28.35
CA LEU A 77 13.24 -13.10 28.66
C LEU A 77 13.32 -14.62 28.79
N ALA A 78 14.09 -15.29 27.92
CA ALA A 78 14.33 -16.73 28.02
C ALA A 78 15.07 -17.10 29.30
N MET A 79 16.10 -16.32 29.70
CA MET A 79 16.83 -16.51 30.97
C MET A 79 15.93 -16.30 32.18
N ARG A 80 15.06 -15.28 32.18
CA ARG A 80 14.05 -15.08 33.21
C ARG A 80 13.12 -16.29 33.34
N LYS A 81 12.66 -16.80 32.20
CA LYS A 81 11.72 -17.95 32.14
C LYS A 81 12.31 -19.24 32.73
N ILE A 82 13.62 -19.44 32.61
CA ILE A 82 14.29 -20.61 33.21
C ILE A 82 14.77 -20.38 34.65
N GLY A 83 14.52 -19.19 35.22
CA GLY A 83 14.88 -18.85 36.60
C GLY A 83 16.37 -18.53 36.81
N THR A 84 17.08 -18.10 35.73
CA THR A 84 18.45 -17.59 35.85
C THR A 84 18.49 -16.42 36.85
N LYS A 85 19.44 -16.43 37.76
CA LYS A 85 19.59 -15.36 38.77
C LYS A 85 20.63 -14.32 38.36
N ARG A 86 21.69 -14.75 37.71
CA ARG A 86 22.79 -13.91 37.25
C ARG A 86 23.30 -14.40 35.91
N PHE A 87 23.77 -13.48 35.05
CA PHE A 87 24.35 -13.80 33.75
C PHE A 87 25.45 -12.81 33.38
N GLU A 88 26.36 -13.19 32.49
CA GLU A 88 27.35 -12.28 31.94
C GLU A 88 26.75 -11.41 30.84
N ALA A 89 27.06 -10.13 30.86
CA ALA A 89 26.64 -9.15 29.88
C ALA A 89 27.81 -8.25 29.45
N GLU A 90 27.71 -7.65 28.28
CA GLU A 90 28.53 -6.52 27.88
C GLU A 90 27.84 -5.24 28.37
N VAL A 91 28.53 -4.47 29.22
CA VAL A 91 27.95 -3.28 29.85
C VAL A 91 28.68 -2.05 29.35
N TYR A 92 27.92 -1.07 28.88
CA TYR A 92 28.35 0.26 28.51
C TYR A 92 28.01 1.22 29.66
N ASP A 93 29.00 1.94 30.16
CA ASP A 93 28.90 2.90 31.26
C ASP A 93 29.24 4.34 30.86
N ASP A 94 29.70 4.53 29.64
CA ASP A 94 30.18 5.82 29.10
C ASP A 94 29.17 6.48 28.11
N LEU A 95 28.02 5.87 27.87
CA LEU A 95 26.97 6.43 27.00
C LEU A 95 26.03 7.34 27.80
N ASP A 96 25.65 8.45 27.21
CA ASP A 96 24.48 9.16 27.71
C ASP A 96 23.17 8.48 27.26
N ALA A 97 22.04 8.90 27.85
CA ALA A 97 20.73 8.29 27.60
C ALA A 97 20.34 8.34 26.11
N ALA A 98 20.68 9.42 25.40
CA ALA A 98 20.36 9.58 23.98
C ALA A 98 21.22 8.69 23.09
N GLU A 99 22.51 8.56 23.42
CA GLU A 99 23.44 7.65 22.73
C GLU A 99 23.02 6.19 22.93
N ALA A 100 22.70 5.80 24.17
CA ALA A 100 22.24 4.47 24.49
C ALA A 100 20.91 4.14 23.76
N ALA A 101 19.95 5.08 23.69
CA ALA A 101 18.72 4.91 22.97
C ALA A 101 18.93 4.72 21.47
N ARG A 102 19.80 5.51 20.86
CA ARG A 102 20.18 5.35 19.44
C ARG A 102 20.83 4.00 19.17
N ALA A 103 21.76 3.58 20.05
CA ALA A 103 22.41 2.29 19.95
C ALA A 103 21.40 1.14 20.04
N ALA A 104 20.43 1.21 20.98
CA ALA A 104 19.39 0.23 21.15
C ALA A 104 18.48 0.16 19.90
N ALA A 105 18.01 1.31 19.39
CA ALA A 105 17.18 1.36 18.20
C ALA A 105 17.86 0.77 16.97
N GLN A 106 19.16 0.99 16.79
CA GLN A 106 19.95 0.40 15.69
C GLN A 106 20.14 -1.10 15.89
N ALA A 107 20.59 -1.53 17.08
CA ALA A 107 20.85 -2.94 17.37
C ALA A 107 19.61 -3.81 17.23
N MET A 108 18.43 -3.29 17.62
CA MET A 108 17.16 -4.02 17.49
C MET A 108 16.71 -4.24 16.04
N MET A 109 17.15 -3.39 15.11
CA MET A 109 16.88 -3.53 13.67
C MET A 109 17.78 -4.57 12.99
N ASP A 110 18.93 -4.88 13.56
CA ASP A 110 19.81 -5.93 13.02
C ASP A 110 19.18 -7.32 13.17
N THR A 111 19.06 -8.01 12.04
CA THR A 111 18.37 -9.32 11.96
C THR A 111 19.25 -10.44 11.43
N ASP A 112 20.56 -10.21 11.20
CA ASP A 112 21.41 -11.21 10.55
C ASP A 112 21.52 -12.53 11.33
N LEU A 113 21.50 -12.45 12.65
CA LEU A 113 21.53 -13.61 13.55
C LEU A 113 20.28 -13.71 14.44
N LYS A 114 19.20 -13.06 14.07
CA LYS A 114 17.96 -12.93 14.87
C LYS A 114 16.75 -13.34 14.05
N ARG A 115 15.61 -13.55 14.72
CA ARG A 115 14.32 -13.69 14.01
C ARG A 115 14.09 -12.44 13.13
N PRO A 116 13.76 -12.61 11.84
CA PRO A 116 13.43 -11.49 10.98
C PRO A 116 12.28 -10.65 11.57
N LEU A 117 12.33 -9.35 11.36
CA LEU A 117 11.23 -8.45 11.71
C LEU A 117 10.08 -8.63 10.73
N THR A 118 8.85 -8.58 11.23
CA THR A 118 7.67 -8.39 10.37
C THR A 118 7.69 -6.99 9.74
N ALA A 119 6.81 -6.74 8.77
CA ALA A 119 6.72 -5.43 8.13
C ALA A 119 6.34 -4.33 9.15
N GLU A 120 5.39 -4.63 10.04
CA GLU A 120 4.94 -3.71 11.09
C GLU A 120 6.04 -3.50 12.15
N GLU A 121 6.75 -4.56 12.58
CA GLU A 121 7.88 -4.45 13.51
C GLU A 121 8.98 -3.58 12.90
N ARG A 122 9.28 -3.75 11.61
CA ARG A 122 10.23 -2.91 10.89
C ARG A 122 9.76 -1.45 10.83
N GLY A 123 8.48 -1.23 10.56
CA GLY A 123 7.86 0.10 10.56
C GLY A 123 8.02 0.81 11.90
N ARG A 124 7.70 0.13 13.00
CA ARG A 124 7.92 0.66 14.37
C ARG A 124 9.39 0.99 14.65
N GLY A 125 10.30 0.12 14.23
CA GLY A 125 11.73 0.38 14.41
C GLY A 125 12.22 1.60 13.61
N VAL A 126 11.72 1.81 12.40
CA VAL A 126 12.01 3.02 11.60
C VAL A 126 11.43 4.26 12.28
N GLN A 127 10.19 4.19 12.76
CA GLN A 127 9.57 5.28 13.50
C GLN A 127 10.38 5.66 14.75
N THR A 128 10.76 4.69 15.58
CA THR A 128 11.61 4.93 16.75
C THR A 128 12.91 5.65 16.39
N GLN A 129 13.55 5.23 15.29
CA GLN A 129 14.78 5.89 14.83
C GLN A 129 14.53 7.33 14.34
N ILE A 130 13.36 7.59 13.72
CA ILE A 130 12.94 8.93 13.34
C ILE A 130 12.73 9.82 14.58
N GLU A 131 12.08 9.30 15.61
CA GLU A 131 11.84 10.00 16.88
C GLU A 131 13.12 10.30 17.66
N LEU A 132 14.12 9.42 17.54
CA LEU A 132 15.46 9.61 18.07
C LEU A 132 16.35 10.52 17.21
N GLU A 133 15.79 11.12 16.15
CA GLU A 133 16.46 12.04 15.24
C GLU A 133 17.72 11.46 14.56
N LEU A 134 17.75 10.12 14.32
CA LEU A 134 18.83 9.52 13.54
C LEU A 134 18.81 10.08 12.12
N ASP A 135 20.00 10.20 11.52
CA ASP A 135 20.13 10.66 10.14
C ASP A 135 19.61 9.60 9.13
N ASP A 136 19.28 10.06 7.93
CA ASP A 136 18.67 9.23 6.89
C ASP A 136 19.56 8.08 6.42
N GLU A 137 20.87 8.23 6.47
CA GLU A 137 21.82 7.19 6.09
C GLU A 137 21.83 6.05 7.12
N THR A 138 21.83 6.41 8.39
CA THR A 138 21.74 5.46 9.50
C THR A 138 20.43 4.68 9.49
N ILE A 139 19.30 5.36 9.30
CA ILE A 139 17.98 4.72 9.21
C ILE A 139 17.94 3.78 7.99
N ALA A 140 18.38 4.25 6.84
CA ALA A 140 18.39 3.47 5.60
C ALA A 140 19.20 2.18 5.75
N ALA A 141 20.41 2.29 6.31
CA ALA A 141 21.31 1.16 6.53
C ALA A 141 20.70 0.13 7.51
N SER A 142 20.21 0.57 8.67
CA SER A 142 19.68 -0.30 9.71
C SER A 142 18.37 -0.99 9.29
N ALA A 143 17.48 -0.26 8.61
CA ALA A 143 16.21 -0.78 8.11
C ALA A 143 16.31 -1.52 6.78
N ARG A 144 17.47 -1.45 6.10
CA ARG A 144 17.70 -1.99 4.75
C ARG A 144 16.71 -1.42 3.72
N ILE A 145 16.50 -0.11 3.77
CA ILE A 145 15.62 0.67 2.90
C ILE A 145 16.48 1.61 2.07
N ASP A 146 16.10 1.89 0.83
CA ASP A 146 16.77 2.90 0.01
C ASP A 146 16.69 4.27 0.72
N ARG A 147 17.84 4.93 0.90
CA ARG A 147 17.96 6.25 1.54
C ARG A 147 17.01 7.29 0.92
N LYS A 148 16.77 7.22 -0.39
CA LYS A 148 15.87 8.15 -1.10
C LYS A 148 14.41 8.09 -0.62
N ARG A 149 14.01 6.97 0.00
CA ARG A 149 12.65 6.77 0.54
C ARG A 149 12.48 7.43 1.92
N ILE A 150 13.55 7.57 2.70
CA ILE A 150 13.48 8.02 4.10
C ILE A 150 12.80 9.39 4.26
N PRO A 151 13.08 10.43 3.44
CA PRO A 151 12.39 11.71 3.56
C PRO A 151 10.87 11.60 3.42
N ARG A 152 10.37 10.71 2.55
CA ARG A 152 8.92 10.47 2.39
C ARG A 152 8.37 9.70 3.58
N ILE A 153 9.07 8.68 4.04
CA ILE A 153 8.70 7.92 5.24
C ILE A 153 8.58 8.84 6.47
N ARG A 154 9.55 9.76 6.69
CA ARG A 154 9.48 10.78 7.76
C ARG A 154 8.24 11.66 7.65
N ARG A 155 7.95 12.14 6.44
CA ARG A 155 6.78 12.98 6.17
C ARG A 155 5.48 12.23 6.46
N GLY A 156 5.38 10.98 6.02
CA GLY A 156 4.24 10.12 6.27
C GLY A 156 4.08 9.78 7.76
N ALA A 157 5.16 9.45 8.45
CA ALA A 157 5.15 9.22 9.88
C ALA A 157 4.62 10.45 10.67
N ALA A 158 5.03 11.65 10.29
CA ALA A 158 4.55 12.89 10.91
C ALA A 158 3.03 13.13 10.71
N ARG A 159 2.43 12.53 9.68
CA ARG A 159 0.98 12.64 9.38
C ARG A 159 0.15 11.49 9.91
N ALA A 160 0.76 10.39 10.28
CA ALA A 160 0.09 9.13 10.61
C ALA A 160 -0.86 9.20 11.82
N GLY A 161 -0.62 10.11 12.77
CA GLY A 161 -1.45 10.24 13.97
C GLY A 161 -1.55 8.94 14.77
N SER A 162 -2.75 8.54 15.19
CA SER A 162 -2.98 7.38 16.06
C SER A 162 -2.79 6.01 15.39
N VAL A 163 -2.63 5.94 14.07
CA VAL A 163 -2.45 4.66 13.34
C VAL A 163 -0.98 4.31 13.13
N ILE A 164 -0.05 5.16 13.56
CA ILE A 164 1.39 5.03 13.36
C ILE A 164 1.94 3.67 13.81
N ASP A 165 1.48 3.15 14.95
CA ASP A 165 1.95 1.87 15.51
C ASP A 165 1.63 0.64 14.66
N GLN A 166 0.69 0.78 13.71
CA GLN A 166 0.25 -0.28 12.80
C GLN A 166 0.92 -0.19 11.43
N MET A 167 1.66 0.89 11.17
CA MET A 167 2.20 1.18 9.85
C MET A 167 3.49 0.43 9.55
N ASP A 168 3.60 -0.10 8.36
CA ASP A 168 4.87 -0.48 7.76
C ASP A 168 5.53 0.74 7.05
N ALA A 169 6.78 0.58 6.64
CA ALA A 169 7.52 1.65 5.97
C ALA A 169 6.90 2.04 4.61
N ASP A 170 6.29 1.09 3.90
CA ASP A 170 5.66 1.35 2.61
C ASP A 170 4.39 2.18 2.77
N TRP A 171 3.64 1.96 3.85
CA TRP A 171 2.46 2.75 4.15
C TRP A 171 2.82 4.19 4.54
N MET A 172 3.82 4.36 5.42
CA MET A 172 4.35 5.69 5.74
C MET A 172 4.84 6.42 4.50
N GLU A 173 5.57 5.73 3.60
CA GLU A 173 6.02 6.31 2.34
C GLU A 173 4.84 6.75 1.45
N ALA A 174 3.80 5.92 1.32
CA ALA A 174 2.62 6.26 0.51
C ALA A 174 1.91 7.53 1.01
N ILE A 175 1.82 7.73 2.35
CA ILE A 175 1.30 8.97 2.92
C ILE A 175 2.24 10.15 2.60
N GLY A 176 3.55 9.94 2.73
CA GLY A 176 4.55 10.97 2.44
C GLY A 176 4.57 11.39 0.97
N GLU A 177 4.36 10.46 0.04
CA GLU A 177 4.17 10.76 -1.40
C GLU A 177 2.90 11.55 -1.65
N ALA A 178 1.79 11.15 -1.02
CA ALA A 178 0.53 11.87 -1.13
C ALA A 178 0.63 13.31 -0.60
N GLU A 179 1.30 13.50 0.53
CA GLU A 179 1.56 14.82 1.11
C GLU A 179 2.45 15.68 0.18
N GLU A 180 3.50 15.07 -0.41
CA GLU A 180 4.39 15.75 -1.36
C GLU A 180 3.64 16.20 -2.63
N ALA A 181 2.68 15.41 -3.08
CA ALA A 181 1.82 15.71 -4.22
C ALA A 181 0.68 16.70 -3.87
N GLY A 182 0.50 17.06 -2.60
CA GLY A 182 -0.63 17.90 -2.14
C GLY A 182 -1.98 17.16 -2.17
N ASP A 183 -1.97 15.84 -2.12
CA ASP A 183 -3.11 14.95 -2.25
C ASP A 183 -3.83 14.74 -0.91
N ALA A 184 -4.62 15.74 -0.50
CA ALA A 184 -5.33 15.69 0.77
C ALA A 184 -6.30 14.50 0.91
N ASP A 185 -7.00 14.14 -0.17
CA ASP A 185 -7.97 13.02 -0.18
C ASP A 185 -7.27 11.69 0.04
N LEU A 186 -6.11 11.48 -0.61
CA LEU A 186 -5.32 10.26 -0.45
C LEU A 186 -4.68 10.20 0.95
N VAL A 187 -4.15 11.31 1.46
CA VAL A 187 -3.65 11.38 2.84
C VAL A 187 -4.75 11.00 3.83
N GLU A 188 -5.96 11.57 3.68
CA GLU A 188 -7.09 11.25 4.54
C GLU A 188 -7.50 9.78 4.44
N ALA A 189 -7.60 9.23 3.23
CA ALA A 189 -7.94 7.82 3.01
C ALA A 189 -6.92 6.87 3.65
N LEU A 190 -5.62 7.17 3.49
CA LEU A 190 -4.55 6.35 4.05
C LEU A 190 -4.46 6.46 5.57
N THR A 191 -4.67 7.64 6.16
CA THR A 191 -4.64 7.82 7.63
C THR A 191 -5.86 7.25 8.35
N LYS A 192 -6.97 7.03 7.65
CA LYS A 192 -8.17 6.34 8.17
C LYS A 192 -8.15 4.82 7.93
N ALA A 193 -7.24 4.32 7.13
CA ALA A 193 -7.13 2.90 6.82
C ALA A 193 -6.56 2.10 8.01
N SER A 194 -6.59 0.78 7.89
CA SER A 194 -5.94 -0.16 8.81
C SER A 194 -4.80 -0.89 8.11
N ALA A 195 -3.99 -1.63 8.86
CA ALA A 195 -2.90 -2.46 8.32
C ALA A 195 -3.35 -3.41 7.19
N SER A 196 -4.61 -3.89 7.25
CA SER A 196 -5.16 -4.80 6.22
C SER A 196 -5.81 -4.08 5.03
N THR A 197 -6.13 -2.79 5.12
CA THR A 197 -6.95 -2.08 4.12
C THR A 197 -6.23 -0.95 3.39
N TRP A 198 -5.08 -0.47 3.87
CA TRP A 198 -4.43 0.71 3.30
C TRP A 198 -4.02 0.53 1.82
N ARG A 199 -3.56 -0.67 1.42
CA ARG A 199 -3.23 -0.95 0.00
C ARG A 199 -4.45 -0.89 -0.90
N THR A 200 -5.60 -1.34 -0.38
CA THR A 200 -6.88 -1.25 -1.07
C THR A 200 -7.32 0.21 -1.19
N ALA A 201 -7.23 0.99 -0.12
CA ALA A 201 -7.55 2.42 -0.13
C ALA A 201 -6.65 3.18 -1.13
N LEU A 202 -5.35 2.93 -1.12
CA LEU A 202 -4.39 3.48 -2.08
C LEU A 202 -4.79 3.16 -3.53
N SER A 203 -5.10 1.88 -3.80
CA SER A 203 -5.50 1.42 -5.14
C SER A 203 -6.83 2.05 -5.59
N GLN A 204 -7.81 2.16 -4.70
CA GLN A 204 -9.11 2.76 -5.01
C GLN A 204 -9.00 4.25 -5.35
N VAL A 205 -8.24 5.03 -4.56
CA VAL A 205 -8.05 6.46 -4.83
C VAL A 205 -7.30 6.67 -6.15
N ARG A 206 -6.24 5.90 -6.41
CA ARG A 206 -5.51 5.96 -7.69
C ARG A 206 -6.41 5.59 -8.86
N ALA A 207 -7.15 4.49 -8.77
CA ALA A 207 -8.07 4.06 -9.82
C ALA A 207 -9.17 5.10 -10.12
N LYS A 208 -9.69 5.76 -9.08
CA LYS A 208 -10.67 6.85 -9.25
C LYS A 208 -10.09 8.03 -10.03
N ARG A 209 -8.86 8.44 -9.70
CA ARG A 209 -8.17 9.54 -10.42
C ARG A 209 -7.86 9.19 -11.86
N ASP A 210 -7.30 8.00 -12.08
CA ASP A 210 -7.05 7.52 -13.44
C ASP A 210 -8.34 7.47 -14.28
N ALA A 211 -9.48 7.21 -13.63
CA ALA A 211 -10.78 7.25 -14.29
C ALA A 211 -11.22 8.70 -14.58
N GLU A 212 -11.04 9.61 -13.63
CA GLU A 212 -11.36 11.03 -13.78
C GLU A 212 -10.49 11.69 -14.86
N GLU A 213 -9.18 11.42 -14.89
CA GLU A 213 -8.25 11.89 -15.91
C GLU A 213 -8.61 11.36 -17.31
N ARG A 214 -8.92 10.07 -17.41
CA ARG A 214 -9.37 9.47 -18.68
C ARG A 214 -10.67 10.09 -19.16
N LYS A 215 -11.64 10.30 -18.26
CA LYS A 215 -12.89 10.99 -18.58
C LYS A 215 -12.64 12.38 -19.12
N ALA A 216 -11.81 13.18 -18.42
CA ALA A 216 -11.46 14.51 -18.86
C ALA A 216 -10.82 14.52 -20.24
N ALA A 217 -9.88 13.60 -20.51
CA ALA A 217 -9.24 13.46 -21.80
C ALA A 217 -10.21 13.05 -22.92
N ILE A 218 -11.18 12.18 -22.63
CA ILE A 218 -12.24 11.80 -23.60
C ILE A 218 -13.15 13.02 -23.89
N LEU A 219 -13.58 13.73 -22.86
CA LEU A 219 -14.44 14.91 -23.03
C LEU A 219 -13.74 16.03 -23.81
N GLU A 220 -12.45 16.27 -23.56
CA GLU A 220 -11.64 17.21 -24.32
C GLU A 220 -11.53 16.78 -25.80
N ALA A 221 -11.30 15.50 -26.07
CA ALA A 221 -11.23 14.98 -27.42
C ALA A 221 -12.56 15.07 -28.17
N LEU A 222 -13.69 14.81 -27.49
CA LEU A 222 -15.03 14.98 -28.06
C LEU A 222 -15.30 16.45 -28.41
N ALA A 223 -14.95 17.38 -27.51
CA ALA A 223 -15.07 18.79 -27.77
C ALA A 223 -14.21 19.26 -28.96
N TRP A 224 -12.97 18.76 -29.05
CA TRP A 224 -12.07 19.02 -30.19
C TRP A 224 -12.66 18.48 -31.51
N ALA A 225 -13.34 17.32 -31.49
CA ALA A 225 -14.00 16.73 -32.65
C ALA A 225 -15.35 17.40 -32.99
N GLY A 226 -15.80 18.38 -32.20
CA GLY A 226 -17.11 19.05 -32.38
C GLY A 226 -18.31 18.19 -31.99
N ILE A 227 -18.08 17.11 -31.21
CA ILE A 227 -19.12 16.20 -30.77
C ILE A 227 -19.71 16.70 -29.45
N ALA A 228 -21.01 16.97 -29.42
CA ALA A 228 -21.71 17.36 -28.21
C ALA A 228 -21.86 16.14 -27.28
N VAL A 229 -21.76 16.37 -25.96
CA VAL A 229 -22.01 15.31 -24.97
C VAL A 229 -23.45 15.47 -24.47
N ALA A 230 -24.26 14.43 -24.67
CA ALA A 230 -25.65 14.40 -24.23
C ALA A 230 -25.77 14.17 -22.72
N ASP A 231 -26.71 14.83 -22.08
CA ASP A 231 -27.10 14.52 -20.71
C ASP A 231 -27.76 13.14 -20.63
N GLY A 232 -27.70 12.50 -19.44
CA GLY A 232 -28.17 11.12 -19.22
C GLY A 232 -29.65 10.85 -19.53
N ASN A 233 -30.45 11.91 -19.75
CA ASN A 233 -31.86 11.85 -20.12
C ASN A 233 -32.14 12.37 -21.55
N ALA A 234 -31.09 12.55 -22.38
CA ALA A 234 -31.26 13.05 -23.72
C ALA A 234 -32.08 12.06 -24.56
N ASP A 235 -33.00 12.60 -25.37
CA ASP A 235 -33.74 11.79 -26.34
C ASP A 235 -32.79 11.43 -27.49
N MET A 236 -32.48 10.15 -27.62
CA MET A 236 -31.63 9.59 -28.67
C MET A 236 -32.44 9.03 -29.84
N SER A 237 -33.75 9.28 -29.90
CA SER A 237 -34.59 8.85 -31.00
C SER A 237 -34.18 9.54 -32.32
N GLY A 238 -34.13 8.78 -33.40
CA GLY A 238 -33.66 9.28 -34.71
C GLY A 238 -32.15 9.35 -34.90
N LEU A 239 -31.40 8.86 -33.88
CA LEU A 239 -29.94 8.70 -34.00
C LEU A 239 -29.57 7.23 -34.13
N ARG A 240 -28.61 6.94 -35.01
CA ARG A 240 -28.01 5.62 -35.16
C ARG A 240 -26.70 5.53 -34.35
N TYR A 241 -26.43 4.37 -33.80
CA TYR A 241 -25.14 4.07 -33.20
C TYR A 241 -24.01 4.11 -34.24
N VAL A 242 -22.93 4.82 -33.95
CA VAL A 242 -21.75 4.91 -34.81
C VAL A 242 -20.59 4.10 -34.21
N SER A 243 -20.22 4.36 -32.96
CA SER A 243 -19.11 3.68 -32.31
C SER A 243 -19.13 3.90 -30.78
N SER A 244 -18.35 3.08 -30.09
CA SER A 244 -17.98 3.32 -28.70
C SER A 244 -16.62 4.01 -28.61
N VAL A 245 -16.41 4.75 -27.53
CA VAL A 245 -15.16 5.42 -27.18
C VAL A 245 -14.80 5.11 -25.74
N SER A 246 -13.53 4.76 -25.51
CA SER A 246 -12.99 4.45 -24.20
C SER A 246 -11.69 5.20 -23.90
N THR A 247 -11.13 5.84 -24.92
CA THR A 247 -9.93 6.65 -24.85
C THR A 247 -10.07 7.90 -25.72
N ALA A 248 -9.27 8.93 -25.42
CA ALA A 248 -9.18 10.12 -26.28
C ALA A 248 -8.71 9.77 -27.70
N ASP A 249 -7.88 8.75 -27.85
CA ASP A 249 -7.38 8.28 -29.14
C ASP A 249 -8.49 7.66 -30.01
N ASP A 250 -9.47 6.99 -29.39
CA ASP A 250 -10.63 6.44 -30.12
C ASP A 250 -11.41 7.56 -30.79
N VAL A 251 -11.48 8.73 -30.15
CA VAL A 251 -12.15 9.91 -30.71
C VAL A 251 -11.31 10.53 -31.84
N LYS A 252 -10.00 10.70 -31.62
CA LYS A 252 -9.09 11.42 -32.57
C LYS A 252 -8.76 10.65 -33.83
N ARG A 253 -8.87 9.33 -33.83
CA ARG A 253 -8.51 8.46 -34.97
C ARG A 253 -9.58 8.37 -36.04
N ARG A 254 -10.75 8.95 -35.87
CA ARG A 254 -11.90 8.80 -36.75
C ARG A 254 -12.43 10.14 -37.20
N GLU A 255 -12.97 10.16 -38.42
CA GLU A 255 -13.89 11.22 -38.83
C GLU A 255 -15.30 10.85 -38.36
N TRP A 256 -15.97 11.79 -37.77
CA TRP A 256 -17.30 11.60 -37.24
C TRP A 256 -18.35 12.25 -38.12
N PRO A 257 -19.50 11.64 -38.31
CA PRO A 257 -20.60 12.24 -39.07
C PRO A 257 -21.01 13.58 -38.48
N GLU A 258 -21.44 14.50 -39.32
CA GLU A 258 -21.99 15.78 -38.86
C GLU A 258 -23.21 15.56 -37.97
N GLY A 259 -23.31 16.35 -36.88
CA GLY A 259 -24.37 16.20 -35.88
C GLY A 259 -24.19 15.02 -34.93
N SER A 260 -23.00 14.40 -34.89
CA SER A 260 -22.71 13.37 -33.92
C SER A 260 -22.86 13.84 -32.48
N VAL A 261 -23.41 12.97 -31.60
CA VAL A 261 -23.61 13.20 -30.17
C VAL A 261 -23.04 12.03 -29.40
N ALA A 262 -22.29 12.31 -28.33
CA ALA A 262 -21.75 11.29 -27.43
C ALA A 262 -22.63 11.16 -26.20
N TYR A 263 -22.86 9.93 -25.75
CA TYR A 263 -23.48 9.60 -24.49
C TYR A 263 -22.49 8.84 -23.61
N MET A 264 -22.12 9.42 -22.46
CA MET A 264 -21.20 8.79 -21.51
C MET A 264 -21.99 7.91 -20.56
N GLN A 265 -21.84 6.58 -20.70
CA GLN A 265 -22.53 5.61 -19.84
C GLN A 265 -21.85 5.46 -18.49
N TRP A 266 -20.50 5.47 -18.48
CA TRP A 266 -19.66 5.42 -17.28
C TRP A 266 -18.52 6.45 -17.41
N ASP A 267 -17.78 6.64 -16.35
CA ASP A 267 -16.71 7.64 -16.31
C ASP A 267 -15.63 7.49 -17.40
N THR A 268 -15.46 6.30 -17.97
CA THR A 268 -14.42 6.02 -18.96
C THR A 268 -14.92 5.34 -20.23
N TYR A 269 -16.23 5.31 -20.46
CA TYR A 269 -16.81 4.64 -21.61
C TYR A 269 -18.04 5.38 -22.11
N GLY A 270 -18.07 5.64 -23.39
CA GLY A 270 -19.19 6.33 -24.05
C GLY A 270 -19.57 5.71 -25.39
N TYR A 271 -20.74 6.06 -25.84
CA TYR A 271 -21.26 5.73 -27.16
C TYR A 271 -21.44 7.00 -27.97
N VAL A 272 -21.08 6.96 -29.24
CA VAL A 272 -21.30 8.05 -30.17
C VAL A 272 -22.40 7.63 -31.15
N TYR A 273 -23.38 8.50 -31.28
CA TYR A 273 -24.52 8.39 -32.16
C TYR A 273 -24.48 9.53 -33.17
N ALA A 274 -25.06 9.32 -34.35
CA ALA A 274 -25.22 10.35 -35.36
C ALA A 274 -26.62 10.28 -35.95
N PRO A 275 -27.13 11.35 -36.59
CA PRO A 275 -28.37 11.31 -37.35
C PRO A 275 -28.31 10.20 -38.41
N GLU A 276 -29.44 9.57 -38.67
CA GLU A 276 -29.53 8.68 -39.80
C GLU A 276 -29.21 9.47 -41.10
N PRO A 277 -28.35 8.94 -41.98
CA PRO A 277 -28.11 9.59 -43.25
C PRO A 277 -29.44 9.75 -43.99
N GLU A 278 -29.62 10.90 -44.63
CA GLU A 278 -30.74 11.00 -45.55
C GLU A 278 -30.69 9.84 -46.54
N ALA A 279 -31.79 9.10 -46.61
CA ALA A 279 -31.84 7.92 -47.47
C ALA A 279 -31.58 8.35 -48.92
N ASP A 280 -30.64 7.69 -49.54
CA ASP A 280 -30.39 7.90 -50.97
C ASP A 280 -31.68 7.51 -51.71
N PRO A 281 -32.32 8.44 -52.45
CA PRO A 281 -33.59 8.15 -53.12
C PRO A 281 -33.46 6.95 -54.08
N ASP A 282 -32.28 6.70 -54.63
CA ASP A 282 -32.01 5.55 -55.52
C ASP A 282 -31.88 4.24 -54.73
N GLU A 283 -31.32 4.25 -53.50
CA GLU A 283 -31.31 3.09 -52.58
C GLU A 283 -32.68 2.77 -52.05
N GLU A 284 -33.48 3.77 -51.63
CA GLU A 284 -34.88 3.57 -51.22
C GLU A 284 -35.71 2.95 -52.34
N ARG A 285 -35.50 3.42 -53.55
CA ARG A 285 -36.22 2.89 -54.72
C ARG A 285 -35.80 1.45 -55.03
N ALA A 286 -34.52 1.14 -54.95
CA ALA A 286 -34.00 -0.20 -55.16
C ALA A 286 -34.51 -1.17 -54.07
N LYS A 287 -34.56 -0.71 -52.81
CA LYS A 287 -35.10 -1.49 -51.69
C LYS A 287 -36.62 -1.70 -51.82
N ALA A 288 -37.35 -0.66 -52.18
CA ALA A 288 -38.80 -0.77 -52.44
C ALA A 288 -39.10 -1.73 -53.58
N GLU A 289 -38.32 -1.71 -54.69
CA GLU A 289 -38.41 -2.65 -55.78
C GLU A 289 -38.10 -4.08 -55.36
N GLN A 290 -37.07 -4.27 -54.51
CA GLN A 290 -36.71 -5.57 -53.94
C GLN A 290 -37.79 -6.13 -52.98
N ASP A 291 -38.34 -5.30 -52.12
CA ASP A 291 -39.40 -5.64 -51.21
C ASP A 291 -40.68 -5.98 -51.99
N ALA A 292 -41.03 -5.22 -53.01
CA ALA A 292 -42.16 -5.50 -53.93
C ALA A 292 -42.00 -6.83 -54.66
N ALA A 293 -40.76 -7.09 -55.17
CA ALA A 293 -40.46 -8.37 -55.84
C ALA A 293 -40.52 -9.54 -54.84
N HIS A 294 -40.07 -9.34 -53.62
CA HIS A 294 -40.21 -10.37 -52.57
C HIS A 294 -41.65 -10.66 -52.22
N MET A 295 -42.46 -9.63 -52.02
CA MET A 295 -43.90 -9.79 -51.77
C MET A 295 -44.64 -10.51 -52.88
N GLN A 296 -44.30 -10.14 -54.14
CA GLN A 296 -44.85 -10.81 -55.31
C GLN A 296 -44.43 -12.29 -55.40
N TRP A 297 -43.20 -12.61 -55.01
CA TRP A 297 -42.69 -13.97 -54.91
C TRP A 297 -43.46 -14.76 -53.80
N VAL A 298 -43.67 -14.17 -52.63
CA VAL A 298 -44.42 -14.76 -51.52
C VAL A 298 -45.84 -15.06 -51.92
N GLU A 299 -46.55 -14.10 -52.53
CA GLU A 299 -47.89 -14.29 -53.02
C GLU A 299 -48.00 -15.41 -54.06
N THR A 300 -47.03 -15.46 -55.00
CA THR A 300 -46.96 -16.52 -56.02
C THR A 300 -46.71 -17.88 -55.38
N TYR A 301 -45.82 -17.96 -54.39
CA TYR A 301 -45.52 -19.19 -53.67
C TYR A 301 -46.69 -19.68 -52.84
N GLU A 302 -47.38 -18.80 -52.14
CA GLU A 302 -48.60 -19.15 -51.37
C GLU A 302 -49.75 -19.60 -52.29
N SER A 303 -49.92 -18.96 -53.42
CA SER A 303 -50.92 -19.36 -54.40
C SER A 303 -50.62 -20.73 -55.03
N GLN A 304 -49.35 -21.05 -55.30
CA GLN A 304 -48.95 -22.38 -55.77
C GLN A 304 -49.07 -23.46 -54.70
N GLY A 305 -48.73 -23.12 -53.40
CA GLY A 305 -48.87 -24.04 -52.28
C GLY A 305 -50.30 -24.45 -51.96
N LYS A 306 -51.29 -23.63 -52.31
CA LYS A 306 -52.70 -23.97 -52.22
C LYS A 306 -53.23 -24.97 -53.25
N TRP A 307 -52.44 -25.24 -54.30
CA TRP A 307 -52.78 -26.22 -55.32
C TRP A 307 -52.18 -27.60 -55.06
N LEU A 308 -51.36 -27.76 -54.00
CA LEU A 308 -50.71 -29.02 -53.61
C LEU A 308 -51.33 -29.59 -52.30
N ALA A 309 -52.34 -28.99 -51.75
CA ALA A 309 -53.18 -29.47 -50.67
C ALA A 309 -54.57 -29.83 -51.20
#